data_166717698081052060256120a42a8c83
#
_entry.id   166717698081052060256120a42a8c83
#
_cell.length_a   1.000
_cell.length_b   1.000
_cell.length_c   1.000
_cell.angle_alpha   90.00
_cell.angle_beta   90.00
_cell.angle_gamma   90.00
#
_symmetry.space_group_name_H-M   'P 1'
#
loop_
_entity.id
_entity.type
_entity.pdbx_description
1 polymer ?
#
loop_
_entity_poly.entity_id
_entity_poly.type
_entity_poly.pdbx_seq_one_letter_code
_entity_poly.pdbx_strand_id
1 'polypeptide(L)'
;MRDLDKALADIFAIRNQIAAGTAFRGYGPETVAATGGLALFTAITQFLWLGDPTGHPLAFFTGWAAAALVSGAMIWIEMRARSRRHHSGLADAMVRQAVEQFLPAGVAGASLAAMLWKFAPETLWMLPGLWQVFVSLGVFASVRSLPRTVALGGAWYFVAGFATLLLASQSHTLSPWTMGLPFVCGQFLMAAILHFASGETDAED
;
A
#
# COMPACT_ATOMS: atom_id res chain seq x y z
N MET A 1 -29.82 25.87 20.22
CA MET A 1 -29.12 25.46 18.99
C MET A 1 -27.59 25.40 19.18
N ARG A 2 -26.93 26.43 19.76
CA ARG A 2 -25.47 26.41 19.99
C ARG A 2 -24.97 25.25 20.86
N ASP A 3 -25.73 24.83 21.88
CA ASP A 3 -25.31 23.73 22.79
C ASP A 3 -25.44 22.36 22.10
N LEU A 4 -26.42 22.17 21.21
CA LEU A 4 -26.56 20.94 20.43
C LEU A 4 -25.44 20.83 19.39
N ASP A 5 -25.11 21.94 18.70
CA ASP A 5 -24.03 21.96 17.71
C ASP A 5 -22.67 21.69 18.37
N LYS A 6 -22.46 22.23 19.58
CA LYS A 6 -21.27 21.96 20.38
C LYS A 6 -21.18 20.51 20.83
N ALA A 7 -22.29 19.95 21.36
CA ALA A 7 -22.34 18.56 21.75
C ALA A 7 -22.07 17.59 20.57
N LEU A 8 -22.63 17.89 19.39
CA LEU A 8 -22.34 17.12 18.17
C LEU A 8 -20.87 17.22 17.76
N ALA A 9 -20.27 18.40 17.82
CA ALA A 9 -18.84 18.59 17.53
C ALA A 9 -17.96 17.80 18.51
N ASP A 10 -18.28 17.81 19.82
CA ASP A 10 -17.56 17.07 20.85
C ASP A 10 -17.68 15.55 20.62
N ILE A 11 -18.87 15.05 20.23
CA ILE A 11 -19.08 13.63 19.88
C ILE A 11 -18.24 13.25 18.65
N PHE A 12 -18.19 14.10 17.62
CA PHE A 12 -17.34 13.87 16.45
C PHE A 12 -15.86 13.86 16.80
N ALA A 13 -15.41 14.78 17.67
CA ALA A 13 -14.02 14.82 18.13
C ALA A 13 -13.64 13.57 18.92
N ILE A 14 -14.49 13.12 19.85
CA ILE A 14 -14.28 11.90 20.63
C ILE A 14 -14.26 10.66 19.73
N ARG A 15 -15.19 10.55 18.79
CA ARG A 15 -15.19 9.45 17.80
C ARG A 15 -13.91 9.40 16.97
N ASN A 16 -13.42 10.55 16.51
CA ASN A 16 -12.17 10.63 15.77
C ASN A 16 -10.95 10.27 16.62
N GLN A 17 -10.93 10.65 17.91
CA GLN A 17 -9.87 10.26 18.84
C GLN A 17 -9.89 8.75 19.13
N ILE A 18 -11.06 8.15 19.32
CA ILE A 18 -11.21 6.70 19.50
C ILE A 18 -10.78 5.96 18.24
N ALA A 19 -11.20 6.43 17.05
CA ALA A 19 -10.78 5.85 15.79
C ALA A 19 -9.25 5.91 15.58
N ALA A 20 -8.62 7.01 16.00
CA ALA A 20 -7.17 7.17 15.93
C ALA A 20 -6.40 6.30 16.96
N GLY A 21 -7.03 5.97 18.09
CA GLY A 21 -6.44 5.16 19.15
C GLY A 21 -6.71 3.66 19.05
N THR A 22 -7.65 3.25 18.19
CA THR A 22 -8.02 1.85 18.03
C THR A 22 -7.33 1.26 16.79
N ALA A 23 -6.64 0.14 16.94
CA ALA A 23 -6.00 -0.53 15.80
C ALA A 23 -7.05 -0.91 14.74
N PHE A 24 -6.85 -0.42 13.53
CA PHE A 24 -7.78 -0.66 12.42
C PHE A 24 -7.69 -2.11 11.94
N ARG A 25 -8.74 -2.88 12.17
CA ARG A 25 -8.89 -4.29 11.75
C ARG A 25 -9.57 -4.43 10.36
N GLY A 26 -9.59 -3.37 9.56
CA GLY A 26 -10.27 -3.35 8.26
C GLY A 26 -9.55 -4.07 7.12
N TYR A 27 -8.27 -4.38 7.30
CA TYR A 27 -7.50 -5.11 6.30
C TYR A 27 -7.66 -6.62 6.49
N GLY A 28 -8.28 -7.31 5.52
CA GLY A 28 -8.30 -8.77 5.48
C GLY A 28 -6.93 -9.32 5.11
N PRO A 29 -6.30 -10.19 5.92
CA PRO A 29 -5.03 -10.79 5.56
C PRO A 29 -5.10 -11.54 4.23
N GLU A 30 -6.24 -12.14 3.92
CA GLU A 30 -6.49 -12.84 2.66
C GLU A 30 -6.46 -11.90 1.45
N THR A 31 -7.08 -10.72 1.55
CA THR A 31 -7.07 -9.72 0.48
C THR A 31 -5.67 -9.17 0.25
N VAL A 32 -4.91 -8.92 1.32
CA VAL A 32 -3.52 -8.48 1.22
C VAL A 32 -2.65 -9.57 0.56
N ALA A 33 -2.82 -10.84 0.93
CA ALA A 33 -2.13 -11.95 0.27
C ALA A 33 -2.50 -12.06 -1.21
N ALA A 34 -3.79 -11.85 -1.57
CA ALA A 34 -4.25 -11.87 -2.95
C ALA A 34 -3.59 -10.75 -3.80
N THR A 35 -3.33 -9.58 -3.22
CA THR A 35 -2.57 -8.53 -3.92
C THR A 35 -1.11 -8.92 -4.16
N GLY A 36 -0.52 -9.70 -3.26
CA GLY A 36 0.78 -10.35 -3.48
C GLY A 36 0.75 -11.34 -4.66
N GLY A 37 -0.29 -12.16 -4.74
CA GLY A 37 -0.54 -13.05 -5.88
C GLY A 37 -0.70 -12.28 -7.20
N LEU A 38 -1.39 -11.14 -7.20
CA LEU A 38 -1.52 -10.27 -8.36
C LEU A 38 -0.17 -9.68 -8.79
N ALA A 39 0.68 -9.28 -7.84
CA ALA A 39 2.02 -8.80 -8.14
C ALA A 39 2.88 -9.90 -8.79
N LEU A 40 2.79 -11.14 -8.28
CA LEU A 40 3.47 -12.29 -8.89
C LEU A 40 2.96 -12.55 -10.31
N PHE A 41 1.65 -12.58 -10.50
CA PHE A 41 1.03 -12.75 -11.81
C PHE A 41 1.50 -11.69 -12.80
N THR A 42 1.53 -10.41 -12.38
CA THR A 42 2.00 -9.30 -13.21
C THR A 42 3.48 -9.50 -13.59
N ALA A 43 4.33 -9.86 -12.63
CA ALA A 43 5.75 -10.10 -12.88
C ALA A 43 5.97 -11.24 -13.88
N ILE A 44 5.29 -12.37 -13.69
CA ILE A 44 5.37 -13.53 -14.59
C ILE A 44 4.87 -13.17 -16.00
N THR A 45 3.73 -12.50 -16.10
CA THR A 45 3.15 -12.08 -17.38
C THR A 45 4.12 -11.16 -18.13
N GLN A 46 4.69 -10.18 -17.46
CA GLN A 46 5.67 -9.28 -18.07
C GLN A 46 6.96 -10.00 -18.46
N PHE A 47 7.42 -10.93 -17.64
CA PHE A 47 8.60 -11.73 -17.95
C PHE A 47 8.41 -12.59 -19.21
N LEU A 48 7.24 -13.20 -19.37
CA LEU A 48 6.96 -14.09 -20.51
C LEU A 48 6.64 -13.32 -21.80
N TRP A 49 5.98 -12.15 -21.72
CA TRP A 49 5.42 -11.49 -22.90
C TRP A 49 6.15 -10.21 -23.31
N LEU A 50 6.82 -9.53 -22.37
CA LEU A 50 7.44 -8.24 -22.68
C LEU A 50 8.86 -8.39 -23.27
N GLY A 51 9.54 -9.52 -23.01
CA GLY A 51 10.90 -9.80 -23.49
C GLY A 51 11.94 -8.81 -22.96
N ASP A 52 11.95 -7.59 -23.48
CA ASP A 52 12.78 -6.47 -23.00
C ASP A 52 11.91 -5.35 -22.40
N PRO A 53 11.75 -5.31 -21.07
CA PRO A 53 11.01 -4.23 -20.41
C PRO A 53 11.63 -2.84 -20.60
N THR A 54 12.94 -2.76 -20.77
CA THR A 54 13.65 -1.49 -20.95
C THR A 54 13.33 -0.87 -22.31
N GLY A 55 13.18 -1.70 -23.34
CA GLY A 55 12.72 -1.26 -24.66
C GLY A 55 11.23 -0.91 -24.71
N HIS A 56 10.43 -1.38 -23.72
CA HIS A 56 8.98 -1.18 -23.68
C HIS A 56 8.52 -0.60 -22.34
N PRO A 57 9.08 0.55 -21.89
CA PRO A 57 8.84 1.07 -20.54
C PRO A 57 7.37 1.44 -20.31
N LEU A 58 6.64 1.89 -21.33
CA LEU A 58 5.21 2.19 -21.22
C LEU A 58 4.40 0.95 -20.83
N ALA A 59 4.61 -0.17 -21.53
CA ALA A 59 3.92 -1.42 -21.24
C ALA A 59 4.29 -1.95 -19.85
N PHE A 60 5.56 -1.80 -19.45
CA PHE A 60 6.02 -2.17 -18.12
C PHE A 60 5.29 -1.39 -17.03
N PHE A 61 5.34 -0.06 -17.06
CA PHE A 61 4.75 0.78 -16.02
C PHE A 61 3.22 0.76 -16.02
N THR A 62 2.57 0.69 -17.19
CA THR A 62 1.09 0.56 -17.24
C THR A 62 0.62 -0.76 -16.63
N GLY A 63 1.35 -1.86 -16.83
CA GLY A 63 1.04 -3.14 -16.19
C GLY A 63 1.11 -3.03 -14.64
N TRP A 64 2.15 -2.43 -14.10
CA TRP A 64 2.28 -2.22 -12.66
C TRP A 64 1.28 -1.21 -12.10
N ALA A 65 0.98 -0.14 -12.83
CA ALA A 65 -0.06 0.82 -12.45
C ALA A 65 -1.44 0.15 -12.41
N ALA A 66 -1.77 -0.69 -13.40
CA ALA A 66 -3.00 -1.47 -13.41
C ALA A 66 -3.07 -2.43 -12.22
N ALA A 67 -1.99 -3.16 -11.92
CA ALA A 67 -1.90 -4.04 -10.76
C ALA A 67 -2.10 -3.26 -9.44
N ALA A 68 -1.52 -2.08 -9.31
CA ALA A 68 -1.70 -1.22 -8.14
C ALA A 68 -3.14 -0.72 -7.99
N LEU A 69 -3.79 -0.31 -9.09
CA LEU A 69 -5.19 0.11 -9.08
C LEU A 69 -6.14 -1.03 -8.71
N VAL A 70 -5.93 -2.22 -9.27
CA VAL A 70 -6.72 -3.42 -8.94
C VAL A 70 -6.51 -3.80 -7.47
N SER A 71 -5.26 -3.80 -6.99
CA SER A 71 -4.95 -4.05 -5.56
C SER A 71 -5.64 -3.05 -4.66
N GLY A 72 -5.58 -1.76 -4.99
CA GLY A 72 -6.26 -0.70 -4.25
C GLY A 72 -7.78 -0.89 -4.24
N ALA A 73 -8.38 -1.26 -5.37
CA ALA A 73 -9.81 -1.56 -5.46
C ALA A 73 -10.21 -2.78 -4.62
N MET A 74 -9.42 -3.87 -4.63
CA MET A 74 -9.66 -5.05 -3.81
C MET A 74 -9.66 -4.69 -2.32
N ILE A 75 -8.65 -3.97 -1.85
CA ILE A 75 -8.53 -3.51 -0.47
C ILE A 75 -9.72 -2.60 -0.12
N TRP A 76 -10.07 -1.65 -0.99
CA TRP A 76 -11.19 -0.74 -0.79
C TRP A 76 -12.54 -1.47 -0.66
N ILE A 77 -12.82 -2.43 -1.54
CA ILE A 77 -14.04 -3.24 -1.51
C ILE A 77 -14.12 -4.03 -0.20
N GLU A 78 -13.01 -4.68 0.20
CA GLU A 78 -12.92 -5.43 1.45
C GLU A 78 -13.18 -4.55 2.67
N MET A 79 -12.51 -3.39 2.73
CA MET A 79 -12.71 -2.42 3.80
C MET A 79 -14.17 -1.98 3.91
N ARG A 80 -14.81 -1.67 2.78
CA ARG A 80 -16.23 -1.32 2.75
C ARG A 80 -17.15 -2.46 3.15
N ALA A 81 -16.85 -3.68 2.71
CA ALA A 81 -17.66 -4.85 3.08
C ALA A 81 -17.61 -5.14 4.59
N ARG A 82 -16.42 -5.02 5.20
CA ARG A 82 -16.24 -5.17 6.66
C ARG A 82 -16.89 -4.03 7.44
N SER A 83 -16.74 -2.78 6.98
CA SER A 83 -17.36 -1.60 7.58
C SER A 83 -18.89 -1.74 7.68
N ARG A 84 -19.54 -2.23 6.62
CA ARG A 84 -21.00 -2.44 6.59
C ARG A 84 -21.50 -3.52 7.56
N ARG A 85 -20.68 -4.54 7.84
CA ARG A 85 -21.05 -5.63 8.76
C ARG A 85 -21.05 -5.19 10.23
N HIS A 86 -20.25 -4.21 10.60
CA HIS A 86 -20.06 -3.78 12.00
C HIS A 86 -20.91 -2.56 12.41
N HIS A 87 -21.79 -2.02 11.53
CA HIS A 87 -22.78 -0.95 11.81
C HIS A 87 -22.27 0.27 12.61
N SER A 88 -20.96 0.50 12.70
CA SER A 88 -20.38 1.60 13.45
C SER A 88 -19.87 2.70 12.50
N GLY A 89 -20.38 3.93 12.66
CA GLY A 89 -19.85 5.12 11.94
C GLY A 89 -18.35 5.38 12.19
N LEU A 90 -17.74 4.60 13.09
CA LEU A 90 -16.31 4.58 13.38
C LEU A 90 -15.52 3.96 12.22
N ALA A 91 -16.04 2.91 11.59
CA ALA A 91 -15.35 2.19 10.52
C ALA A 91 -15.12 3.08 9.28
N ASP A 92 -16.10 3.91 8.91
CA ASP A 92 -15.93 4.86 7.79
C ASP A 92 -14.87 5.93 8.08
N ALA A 93 -14.78 6.39 9.33
CA ALA A 93 -13.74 7.35 9.76
C ALA A 93 -12.35 6.72 9.69
N MET A 94 -12.20 5.45 10.09
CA MET A 94 -10.95 4.72 10.04
C MET A 94 -10.48 4.45 8.60
N VAL A 95 -11.41 4.07 7.71
CA VAL A 95 -11.13 3.89 6.26
C VAL A 95 -10.63 5.19 5.66
N ARG A 96 -11.33 6.30 5.93
CA ARG A 96 -10.93 7.61 5.43
C ARG A 96 -9.54 8.00 5.92
N GLN A 97 -9.26 7.81 7.21
CA GLN A 97 -7.97 8.11 7.81
C GLN A 97 -6.83 7.29 7.18
N ALA A 98 -7.04 5.99 6.93
CA ALA A 98 -6.05 5.15 6.27
C ALA A 98 -5.75 5.64 4.84
N VAL A 99 -6.79 6.02 4.08
CA VAL A 99 -6.63 6.60 2.74
C VAL A 99 -5.89 7.93 2.80
N GLU A 100 -6.29 8.85 3.69
CA GLU A 100 -5.65 10.15 3.86
C GLU A 100 -4.16 10.04 4.22
N GLN A 101 -3.78 9.04 5.01
CA GLN A 101 -2.38 8.79 5.39
C GLN A 101 -1.55 8.24 4.24
N PHE A 102 -2.12 7.39 3.38
CA PHE A 102 -1.40 6.78 2.26
C PHE A 102 -1.40 7.64 0.99
N LEU A 103 -2.40 8.49 0.81
CA LEU A 103 -2.61 9.30 -0.39
C LEU A 103 -1.40 10.18 -0.77
N PRO A 104 -0.72 10.88 0.18
CA PRO A 104 0.45 11.70 -0.17
C PRO A 104 1.58 10.89 -0.81
N ALA A 105 1.83 9.67 -0.31
CA ALA A 105 2.86 8.78 -0.87
C ALA A 105 2.47 8.32 -2.29
N GLY A 106 1.21 7.99 -2.52
CA GLY A 106 0.68 7.64 -3.84
C GLY A 106 0.77 8.79 -4.85
N VAL A 107 0.37 10.00 -4.44
CA VAL A 107 0.46 11.20 -5.28
C VAL A 107 1.91 11.53 -5.60
N ALA A 108 2.81 11.47 -4.61
CA ALA A 108 4.24 11.71 -4.83
C ALA A 108 4.82 10.71 -5.84
N GLY A 109 4.48 9.42 -5.71
CA GLY A 109 4.93 8.38 -6.64
C GLY A 109 4.42 8.58 -8.07
N ALA A 110 3.16 8.95 -8.23
CA ALA A 110 2.57 9.25 -9.53
C ALA A 110 3.16 10.52 -10.17
N SER A 111 3.34 11.58 -9.37
CA SER A 111 3.94 12.84 -9.82
C SER A 111 5.38 12.65 -10.25
N LEU A 112 6.16 11.88 -9.48
CA LEU A 112 7.54 11.56 -9.83
C LEU A 112 7.59 10.75 -11.15
N ALA A 113 6.72 9.75 -11.31
CA ALA A 113 6.65 9.00 -12.57
C ALA A 113 6.39 9.90 -13.78
N ALA A 114 5.43 10.84 -13.66
CA ALA A 114 5.13 11.80 -14.71
C ALA A 114 6.31 12.74 -15.01
N MET A 115 7.02 13.18 -13.96
CA MET A 115 8.20 14.03 -14.09
C MET A 115 9.34 13.30 -14.81
N LEU A 116 9.69 12.10 -14.36
CA LEU A 116 10.75 11.30 -14.98
C LEU A 116 10.41 10.96 -16.43
N TRP A 117 9.16 10.57 -16.68
CA TRP A 117 8.70 10.27 -18.03
C TRP A 117 8.88 11.44 -18.99
N LYS A 118 8.59 12.65 -18.54
CA LYS A 118 8.61 13.86 -19.38
C LYS A 118 9.98 14.51 -19.53
N PHE A 119 10.76 14.52 -18.45
CA PHE A 119 11.98 15.36 -18.36
C PHE A 119 13.28 14.58 -18.27
N ALA A 120 13.22 13.30 -17.86
CA ALA A 120 14.40 12.46 -17.65
C ALA A 120 14.11 10.99 -17.93
N PRO A 121 13.64 10.63 -19.16
CA PRO A 121 13.22 9.26 -19.47
C PRO A 121 14.35 8.23 -19.33
N GLU A 122 15.60 8.64 -19.43
CA GLU A 122 16.78 7.81 -19.21
C GLU A 122 16.94 7.36 -17.74
N THR A 123 16.22 7.99 -16.81
CA THR A 123 16.24 7.63 -15.39
C THR A 123 15.06 6.78 -14.94
N LEU A 124 14.20 6.35 -15.85
CA LEU A 124 13.02 5.54 -15.55
C LEU A 124 13.35 4.22 -14.84
N TRP A 125 14.57 3.71 -14.99
CA TRP A 125 15.06 2.52 -14.28
C TRP A 125 15.06 2.70 -12.74
N MET A 126 15.06 3.94 -12.24
CA MET A 126 14.99 4.23 -10.80
C MET A 126 13.59 4.06 -10.23
N LEU A 127 12.56 4.18 -11.07
CA LEU A 127 11.18 4.27 -10.63
C LEU A 127 10.69 3.04 -9.85
N PRO A 128 11.06 1.79 -10.18
CA PRO A 128 10.72 0.62 -9.38
C PRO A 128 11.15 0.72 -7.92
N GLY A 129 12.39 1.10 -7.68
CA GLY A 129 12.92 1.26 -6.32
C GLY A 129 12.31 2.46 -5.59
N LEU A 130 12.13 3.59 -6.28
CA LEU A 130 11.49 4.79 -5.71
C LEU A 130 10.04 4.53 -5.31
N TRP A 131 9.27 3.79 -6.11
CA TRP A 131 7.90 3.42 -5.76
C TRP A 131 7.85 2.55 -4.49
N GLN A 132 8.79 1.62 -4.31
CA GLN A 132 8.91 0.84 -3.07
C GLN A 132 9.19 1.73 -1.86
N VAL A 133 10.09 2.73 -2.02
CA VAL A 133 10.35 3.72 -0.96
C VAL A 133 9.09 4.53 -0.64
N PHE A 134 8.33 4.99 -1.64
CA PHE A 134 7.06 5.69 -1.39
C PHE A 134 6.03 4.80 -0.69
N VAL A 135 5.91 3.53 -1.09
CA VAL A 135 5.05 2.56 -0.38
C VAL A 135 5.50 2.43 1.07
N SER A 136 6.79 2.31 1.32
CA SER A 136 7.36 2.28 2.68
C SER A 136 6.93 3.49 3.52
N LEU A 137 7.07 4.70 2.97
CA LEU A 137 6.67 5.95 3.63
C LEU A 137 5.16 5.97 3.91
N GLY A 138 4.34 5.51 2.97
CA GLY A 138 2.89 5.36 3.16
C GLY A 138 2.54 4.38 4.28
N VAL A 139 3.24 3.23 4.34
CA VAL A 139 3.08 2.24 5.42
C VAL A 139 3.48 2.84 6.76
N PHE A 140 4.63 3.52 6.86
CA PHE A 140 5.07 4.17 8.11
C PHE A 140 4.09 5.27 8.55
N ALA A 141 3.53 6.05 7.63
CA ALA A 141 2.51 7.04 7.97
C ALA A 141 1.24 6.39 8.56
N SER A 142 0.91 5.17 8.12
CA SER A 142 -0.27 4.41 8.56
C SER A 142 -0.07 3.65 9.88
N VAL A 143 1.15 3.55 10.42
CA VAL A 143 1.44 2.81 11.69
C VAL A 143 0.66 3.36 12.89
N ARG A 144 0.26 4.64 12.86
CA ARG A 144 -0.54 5.23 13.95
C ARG A 144 -1.95 4.64 14.05
N SER A 145 -2.49 4.11 12.96
CA SER A 145 -3.83 3.53 12.86
C SER A 145 -3.82 2.00 12.71
N LEU A 146 -2.65 1.38 12.65
CA LEU A 146 -2.45 -0.05 12.46
C LEU A 146 -1.61 -0.65 13.59
N PRO A 147 -1.59 -1.99 13.75
CA PRO A 147 -0.67 -2.64 14.70
C PRO A 147 0.77 -2.20 14.46
N ARG A 148 1.53 -1.95 15.52
CA ARG A 148 2.92 -1.47 15.42
C ARG A 148 3.82 -2.39 14.60
N THR A 149 3.52 -3.68 14.56
CA THR A 149 4.22 -4.69 13.77
C THR A 149 4.13 -4.43 12.26
N VAL A 150 3.15 -3.65 11.79
CA VAL A 150 3.04 -3.21 10.38
C VAL A 150 4.26 -2.38 9.94
N ALA A 151 4.96 -1.74 10.88
CA ALA A 151 6.22 -1.06 10.61
C ALA A 151 7.28 -1.98 9.97
N LEU A 152 7.24 -3.29 10.26
CA LEU A 152 8.13 -4.27 9.62
C LEU A 152 7.90 -4.35 8.10
N GLY A 153 6.64 -4.25 7.66
CA GLY A 153 6.31 -4.14 6.23
C GLY A 153 6.86 -2.85 5.61
N GLY A 154 6.76 -1.73 6.33
CA GLY A 154 7.41 -0.48 5.93
C GLY A 154 8.92 -0.62 5.79
N ALA A 155 9.58 -1.21 6.78
CA ALA A 155 11.01 -1.46 6.77
C ALA A 155 11.43 -2.38 5.60
N TRP A 156 10.63 -3.42 5.33
CA TRP A 156 10.84 -4.30 4.17
C TRP A 156 10.88 -3.50 2.86
N TYR A 157 9.84 -2.71 2.58
CA TYR A 157 9.78 -1.92 1.34
C TYR A 157 10.86 -0.86 1.25
N PHE A 158 11.28 -0.31 2.40
CA PHE A 158 12.38 0.65 2.45
C PHE A 158 13.69 0.00 2.01
N VAL A 159 14.05 -1.11 2.63
CA VAL A 159 15.28 -1.84 2.31
C VAL A 159 15.24 -2.39 0.88
N ALA A 160 14.13 -2.99 0.47
CA ALA A 160 13.93 -3.52 -0.88
C ALA A 160 14.03 -2.42 -1.95
N GLY A 161 13.47 -1.22 -1.69
CA GLY A 161 13.55 -0.08 -2.59
C GLY A 161 14.96 0.38 -2.84
N PHE A 162 15.77 0.55 -1.79
CA PHE A 162 17.17 0.90 -1.93
C PHE A 162 18.01 -0.22 -2.56
N ALA A 163 17.75 -1.47 -2.20
CA ALA A 163 18.39 -2.61 -2.86
C ALA A 163 18.08 -2.65 -4.36
N THR A 164 16.84 -2.41 -4.75
CA THR A 164 16.42 -2.32 -6.15
C THR A 164 17.16 -1.18 -6.88
N LEU A 165 17.25 0.00 -6.27
CA LEU A 165 17.99 1.12 -6.83
C LEU A 165 19.47 0.79 -7.02
N LEU A 166 20.10 0.16 -6.02
CA LEU A 166 21.49 -0.24 -6.08
C LEU A 166 21.75 -1.27 -7.17
N LEU A 167 20.89 -2.30 -7.28
CA LEU A 167 21.01 -3.33 -8.31
C LEU A 167 20.80 -2.75 -9.72
N ALA A 168 19.81 -1.90 -9.91
CA ALA A 168 19.49 -1.29 -11.19
C ALA A 168 20.51 -0.21 -11.60
N SER A 169 21.24 0.40 -10.66
CA SER A 169 22.22 1.46 -10.94
C SER A 169 23.39 1.01 -11.82
N GLN A 170 23.69 -0.28 -11.86
CA GLN A 170 24.79 -0.82 -12.66
C GLN A 170 24.36 -1.11 -14.10
N SER A 171 23.11 -1.51 -14.32
CA SER A 171 22.63 -1.93 -15.64
C SER A 171 21.70 -0.90 -16.30
N HIS A 172 21.07 -0.02 -15.50
CA HIS A 172 20.03 0.92 -15.92
C HIS A 172 18.87 0.25 -16.67
N THR A 173 18.58 -1.03 -16.33
CA THR A 173 17.55 -1.84 -16.97
C THR A 173 16.34 -2.01 -16.08
N LEU A 174 15.18 -2.15 -16.71
CA LEU A 174 13.93 -2.53 -16.05
C LEU A 174 13.82 -4.06 -16.01
N SER A 175 13.38 -4.59 -14.88
CA SER A 175 13.10 -6.01 -14.73
C SER A 175 11.76 -6.21 -14.01
N PRO A 176 10.90 -7.13 -14.46
CA PRO A 176 9.68 -7.46 -13.75
C PRO A 176 9.92 -7.95 -12.32
N TRP A 177 11.07 -8.57 -12.08
CA TRP A 177 11.43 -9.14 -10.79
C TRP A 177 11.86 -8.10 -9.77
N THR A 178 12.40 -6.95 -10.20
CA THR A 178 12.74 -5.84 -9.28
C THR A 178 11.51 -5.18 -8.65
N MET A 179 10.33 -5.31 -9.28
CA MET A 179 9.04 -4.96 -8.70
C MET A 179 8.38 -6.20 -8.06
N GLY A 180 8.31 -7.30 -8.80
CA GLY A 180 7.54 -8.49 -8.41
C GLY A 180 7.98 -9.08 -7.08
N LEU A 181 9.25 -9.42 -6.92
CA LEU A 181 9.73 -10.07 -5.70
C LEU A 181 9.52 -9.22 -4.44
N PRO A 182 9.90 -7.92 -4.41
CA PRO A 182 9.65 -7.09 -3.24
C PRO A 182 8.17 -6.96 -2.89
N PHE A 183 7.28 -6.83 -3.89
CA PHE A 183 5.85 -6.72 -3.64
C PHE A 183 5.25 -8.06 -3.20
N VAL A 184 5.61 -9.18 -3.79
CA VAL A 184 5.17 -10.51 -3.33
C VAL A 184 5.56 -10.72 -1.87
N CYS A 185 6.84 -10.60 -1.55
CA CYS A 185 7.34 -10.80 -0.18
C CYS A 185 6.71 -9.80 0.80
N GLY A 186 6.61 -8.53 0.42
CA GLY A 186 6.04 -7.49 1.26
C GLY A 186 4.55 -7.72 1.56
N GLN A 187 3.75 -8.10 0.56
CA GLN A 187 2.33 -8.36 0.75
C GLN A 187 2.08 -9.63 1.59
N PHE A 188 2.84 -10.70 1.38
CA PHE A 188 2.73 -11.90 2.23
C PHE A 188 3.21 -11.62 3.65
N LEU A 189 4.27 -10.83 3.85
CA LEU A 189 4.70 -10.38 5.18
C LEU A 189 3.58 -9.58 5.87
N MET A 190 2.98 -8.63 5.18
CA MET A 190 1.87 -7.84 5.72
C MET A 190 0.66 -8.70 6.03
N ALA A 191 0.31 -9.65 5.16
CA ALA A 191 -0.79 -10.60 5.40
C ALA A 191 -0.53 -11.45 6.64
N ALA A 192 0.70 -11.95 6.81
CA ALA A 192 1.09 -12.71 8.00
C ALA A 192 0.98 -11.86 9.29
N ILE A 193 1.51 -10.63 9.28
CA ILE A 193 1.41 -9.70 10.41
C ILE A 193 -0.04 -9.47 10.81
N LEU A 194 -0.90 -9.22 9.84
CA LEU A 194 -2.32 -8.97 10.10
C LEU A 194 -3.05 -10.22 10.60
N HIS A 195 -2.70 -11.38 10.10
CA HIS A 195 -3.28 -12.66 10.53
C HIS A 195 -2.95 -12.97 11.99
N PHE A 196 -1.68 -12.85 12.37
CA PHE A 196 -1.26 -13.13 13.75
C PHE A 196 -1.77 -12.05 14.74
N ALA A 197 -1.81 -10.78 14.33
CA ALA A 197 -2.38 -9.71 15.16
C ALA A 197 -3.90 -9.88 15.40
N SER A 198 -4.61 -10.60 14.52
CA SER A 198 -6.03 -10.91 14.73
C SER A 198 -6.25 -12.09 15.68
N GLY A 199 -5.35 -13.08 15.68
CA GLY A 199 -5.47 -14.29 16.50
C GLY A 199 -5.15 -14.10 17.98
N GLU A 200 -4.30 -13.14 18.34
CA GLU A 200 -3.95 -12.86 19.76
C GLU A 200 -5.14 -12.32 20.57
N THR A 201 -6.11 -11.70 19.92
CA THR A 201 -7.28 -11.11 20.59
C THR A 201 -8.44 -12.09 20.77
N ASP A 202 -8.56 -13.10 19.90
CA ASP A 202 -9.58 -14.15 20.04
C ASP A 202 -9.21 -15.18 21.12
N ALA A 203 -7.98 -15.12 21.66
CA ALA A 203 -7.51 -15.98 22.73
C ALA A 203 -7.64 -15.34 24.12
N GLU A 204 -7.96 -14.04 24.21
CA GLU A 204 -8.16 -13.31 25.47
C GLU A 204 -9.65 -13.10 25.86
N ASP A 205 -10.59 -13.42 24.95
CA ASP A 205 -12.04 -13.42 25.19
C ASP A 205 -12.54 -14.86 25.48
#